data_a8e1fa71699679b3f68184ac4080aeb3
#
_entry.id   a8e1fa71699679b3f68184ac4080aeb3
#
_cell.length_a   1.000
_cell.length_b   1.000
_cell.length_c   1.000
_cell.angle_alpha   90.00
_cell.angle_beta   90.00
_cell.angle_gamma   90.00
#
_symmetry.space_group_name_H-M   'P 1'
#
loop_
_entity.id
_entity.type
_entity.pdbx_description
1 polymer ?
#
loop_
_entity_poly.entity_id
_entity_poly.type
_entity_poly.pdbx_seq_one_letter_code
_entity_poly.pdbx_strand_id
1 'polypeptide(L)'
;AASDVYKRQDRGAEIADIILPSAAYTEQNGLYENLEGRVQECKKASYPIGESLEDWKIFNRIIKKIGITENLTNFDQLRKEVLNTIPNFSEINKLPSLSEILNKNIQSNFISEDVSIRELDYYYTNFISRASKTMSECRQIRQKIKKDGTNN
;
A
#
# COMPACT_ATOMS: atom_id res chain seq x y z
N ALA A 1 -1.89 8.84 -16.69
CA ALA A 1 -0.70 7.96 -16.73
C ALA A 1 -0.69 6.94 -15.59
N ALA A 2 -0.96 7.31 -14.33
CA ALA A 2 -0.99 6.35 -13.21
C ALA A 2 -2.10 5.29 -13.38
N SER A 3 -3.26 5.67 -13.88
CA SER A 3 -4.39 4.77 -14.18
C SER A 3 -4.03 3.70 -15.23
N ASP A 4 -3.18 4.01 -16.20
CA ASP A 4 -2.79 3.06 -17.24
C ASP A 4 -1.77 2.02 -16.76
N VAL A 5 -0.93 2.42 -15.81
CA VAL A 5 0.03 1.53 -15.15
C VAL A 5 -0.68 0.49 -14.28
N TYR A 6 -1.73 0.87 -13.56
CA TYR A 6 -2.53 -0.05 -12.76
C TYR A 6 -3.30 -1.06 -13.62
N LYS A 7 -3.91 -0.60 -14.70
CA LYS A 7 -4.73 -1.46 -15.57
C LYS A 7 -3.96 -2.58 -16.28
N ARG A 8 -2.68 -2.38 -16.55
CA ARG A 8 -1.89 -3.36 -17.31
C ARG A 8 -1.13 -4.38 -16.47
N GLN A 9 -1.01 -4.16 -15.15
CA GLN A 9 -0.04 -4.91 -14.36
C GLN A 9 -0.54 -5.35 -12.98
N ASP A 10 -1.75 -4.96 -12.59
CA ASP A 10 -2.33 -5.35 -11.32
C ASP A 10 -3.48 -6.34 -11.56
N ARG A 11 -3.28 -7.59 -11.11
CA ARG A 11 -4.30 -8.62 -11.20
C ARG A 11 -5.58 -8.27 -10.43
N GLY A 12 -5.45 -7.48 -9.37
CA GLY A 12 -6.61 -6.99 -8.63
C GLY A 12 -7.47 -6.05 -9.46
N ALA A 13 -6.85 -5.19 -10.27
CA ALA A 13 -7.57 -4.28 -11.16
C ALA A 13 -8.26 -5.01 -12.32
N GLU A 14 -7.70 -6.14 -12.78
CA GLU A 14 -8.28 -6.94 -13.88
C GLU A 14 -9.59 -7.63 -13.49
N ILE A 15 -9.76 -7.95 -12.22
CA ILE A 15 -10.93 -8.68 -11.69
C ILE A 15 -11.89 -7.79 -10.90
N ALA A 16 -11.56 -6.51 -10.71
CA ALA A 16 -12.38 -5.58 -9.94
C ALA A 16 -13.56 -5.05 -10.76
N ASP A 17 -14.76 -5.08 -10.18
CA ASP A 17 -15.95 -4.46 -10.78
C ASP A 17 -15.89 -2.94 -10.74
N ILE A 18 -15.23 -2.37 -9.72
CA ILE A 18 -15.10 -0.93 -9.53
C ILE A 18 -13.65 -0.61 -9.14
N ILE A 19 -13.07 0.37 -9.84
CA ILE A 19 -11.73 0.89 -9.54
C ILE A 19 -11.87 2.36 -9.18
N LEU A 20 -11.40 2.72 -7.97
CA LEU A 20 -11.36 4.09 -7.50
C LEU A 20 -9.91 4.60 -7.59
N PRO A 21 -9.64 5.64 -8.40
CA PRO A 21 -8.29 6.15 -8.57
C PRO A 21 -7.83 6.87 -7.30
N SER A 22 -6.84 6.29 -6.65
CA SER A 22 -6.20 6.82 -5.44
C SER A 22 -4.92 7.58 -5.77
N ALA A 23 -4.60 8.57 -4.94
CA ALA A 23 -3.35 9.31 -5.00
C ALA A 23 -2.16 8.43 -4.60
N ALA A 24 -1.00 8.66 -5.19
CA ALA A 24 0.24 8.03 -4.74
C ALA A 24 0.67 8.59 -3.36
N TYR A 25 1.51 7.84 -2.63
CA TYR A 25 1.98 8.28 -1.30
C TYR A 25 2.70 9.64 -1.32
N THR A 26 3.30 10.03 -2.44
CA THR A 26 3.93 11.34 -2.65
C THR A 26 2.94 12.46 -2.94
N GLU A 27 1.68 12.11 -3.24
CA GLU A 27 0.62 13.04 -3.64
C GLU A 27 -0.43 13.25 -2.54
N GLN A 28 -0.25 12.63 -1.39
CA GLN A 28 -1.15 12.74 -0.24
C GLN A 28 -0.38 12.90 1.07
N ASN A 29 -1.02 13.51 2.06
CA ASN A 29 -0.52 13.50 3.44
C ASN A 29 -0.95 12.20 4.11
N GLY A 30 -0.10 11.64 4.98
CA GLY A 30 -0.42 10.43 5.69
C GLY A 30 0.46 10.15 6.89
N LEU A 31 0.04 9.20 7.71
CA LEU A 31 0.85 8.60 8.75
C LEU A 31 1.15 7.16 8.34
N TYR A 32 2.41 6.79 8.40
CA TYR A 32 2.89 5.47 8.00
C TYR A 32 3.64 4.82 9.15
N GLU A 33 3.29 3.60 9.46
CA GLU A 33 4.00 2.79 10.43
C GLU A 33 4.91 1.81 9.70
N ASN A 34 6.18 1.77 10.08
CA ASN A 34 7.12 0.81 9.52
C ASN A 34 7.07 -0.53 10.27
N LEU A 35 7.86 -1.50 9.84
CA LEU A 35 7.90 -2.84 10.43
C LEU A 35 8.37 -2.85 11.90
N GLU A 36 9.09 -1.82 12.33
CA GLU A 36 9.54 -1.65 13.72
C GLU A 36 8.45 -1.03 14.62
N GLY A 37 7.29 -0.65 14.06
CA GLY A 37 6.24 0.04 14.79
C GLY A 37 6.46 1.56 14.92
N ARG A 38 7.41 2.13 14.19
CA ARG A 38 7.66 3.57 14.18
C ARG A 38 6.67 4.26 13.24
N VAL A 39 5.87 5.16 13.78
CA VAL A 39 4.96 6.00 13.02
C VAL A 39 5.68 7.25 12.52
N GLN A 40 5.62 7.50 11.23
CA GLN A 40 6.24 8.65 10.58
C GLN A 40 5.20 9.42 9.77
N GLU A 41 5.36 10.74 9.74
CA GLU A 41 4.51 11.63 8.95
C GLU A 41 5.08 11.78 7.54
N CYS A 42 4.25 11.51 6.54
CA CYS A 42 4.54 11.82 5.16
C CYS A 42 3.76 13.07 4.74
N LYS A 43 4.47 14.05 4.20
CA LYS A 43 3.87 15.24 3.60
C LYS A 43 3.87 15.09 2.10
N LYS A 44 2.76 15.47 1.46
CA LYS A 44 2.68 15.44 0.01
C LYS A 44 3.71 16.37 -0.62
N ALA A 45 4.39 15.86 -1.63
CA ALA A 45 5.38 16.59 -2.43
C ALA A 45 4.80 17.02 -3.80
N SER A 46 3.70 16.42 -4.24
CA SER A 46 3.06 16.71 -5.52
C SER A 46 1.53 16.66 -5.38
N TYR A 47 0.85 16.94 -6.46
CA TYR A 47 -0.62 16.86 -6.53
C TYR A 47 -1.04 15.57 -7.24
N PRO A 48 -2.20 14.98 -6.85
CA PRO A 48 -2.77 13.85 -7.56
C PRO A 48 -2.96 14.12 -9.04
N ILE A 49 -2.67 13.13 -9.88
CA ILE A 49 -2.75 13.24 -11.34
C ILE A 49 -4.15 12.85 -11.84
N GLY A 50 -4.70 13.65 -12.75
CA GLY A 50 -6.00 13.38 -13.37
C GLY A 50 -7.14 13.41 -12.36
N GLU A 51 -7.94 12.34 -12.33
CA GLU A 51 -9.08 12.20 -11.43
C GLU A 51 -8.75 11.52 -10.09
N SER A 52 -7.48 11.22 -9.84
CA SER A 52 -7.08 10.58 -8.59
C SER A 52 -7.27 11.50 -7.39
N LEU A 53 -7.67 10.91 -6.28
CA LEU A 53 -7.96 11.62 -5.04
C LEU A 53 -7.21 10.99 -3.87
N GLU A 54 -6.93 11.80 -2.86
CA GLU A 54 -6.45 11.31 -1.57
C GLU A 54 -7.46 10.30 -0.99
N ASP A 55 -6.99 9.18 -0.44
CA ASP A 55 -7.83 8.05 0.01
C ASP A 55 -8.98 8.49 0.92
N TRP A 56 -8.70 9.34 1.90
CA TRP A 56 -9.70 9.83 2.82
C TRP A 56 -10.83 10.62 2.13
N LYS A 57 -10.54 11.30 1.02
CA LYS A 57 -11.55 12.02 0.23
C LYS A 57 -12.45 11.06 -0.52
N ILE A 58 -11.88 9.94 -1.01
CA ILE A 58 -12.64 8.89 -1.67
C ILE A 58 -13.64 8.29 -0.66
N PHE A 59 -13.14 7.86 0.51
CA PHE A 59 -13.99 7.30 1.56
C PHE A 59 -15.04 8.30 2.06
N ASN A 60 -14.67 9.55 2.24
CA ASN A 60 -15.61 10.59 2.65
C ASN A 60 -16.75 10.80 1.63
N ARG A 61 -16.44 10.71 0.32
CA ARG A 61 -17.47 10.75 -0.74
C ARG A 61 -18.40 9.55 -0.68
N ILE A 62 -17.87 8.36 -0.42
CA ILE A 62 -18.67 7.14 -0.29
C ILE A 62 -19.60 7.25 0.93
N ILE A 63 -19.05 7.61 2.09
CA ILE A 63 -19.81 7.79 3.35
C ILE A 63 -20.97 8.76 3.14
N LYS A 64 -20.69 9.89 2.49
CA LYS A 64 -21.72 10.87 2.16
C LYS A 64 -22.81 10.33 1.22
N LYS A 65 -22.43 9.50 0.26
CA LYS A 65 -23.38 8.89 -0.69
C LYS A 65 -24.31 7.87 -0.04
N ILE A 66 -23.83 7.13 0.95
CA ILE A 66 -24.66 6.16 1.71
C ILE A 66 -25.46 6.79 2.84
N GLY A 67 -25.40 8.13 2.99
CA GLY A 67 -26.24 8.87 3.93
C GLY A 67 -25.74 8.92 5.38
N ILE A 68 -24.48 8.59 5.62
CA ILE A 68 -23.86 8.76 6.94
C ILE A 68 -23.48 10.24 7.12
N THR A 69 -23.93 10.82 8.24
CA THR A 69 -23.80 12.26 8.53
C THR A 69 -22.43 12.68 9.06
N GLU A 70 -21.62 11.75 9.51
CA GLU A 70 -20.25 12.03 9.96
C GLU A 70 -19.36 12.32 8.77
N ASN A 71 -19.09 13.59 8.54
CA ASN A 71 -18.21 14.04 7.46
C ASN A 71 -16.95 14.66 8.04
N LEU A 72 -15.80 14.12 7.65
CA LEU A 72 -14.52 14.76 7.86
C LEU A 72 -14.38 15.92 6.87
N THR A 73 -14.24 17.14 7.35
CA THR A 73 -14.20 18.33 6.50
C THR A 73 -12.81 18.65 5.97
N ASN A 74 -11.78 18.25 6.72
CA ASN A 74 -10.39 18.49 6.36
C ASN A 74 -9.46 17.40 6.92
N PHE A 75 -8.21 17.40 6.44
CA PHE A 75 -7.19 16.45 6.85
C PHE A 75 -6.81 16.56 8.34
N ASP A 76 -6.81 17.76 8.90
CA ASP A 76 -6.45 17.96 10.32
C ASP A 76 -7.47 17.32 11.27
N GLN A 77 -8.73 17.34 10.89
CA GLN A 77 -9.79 16.67 11.61
C GLN A 77 -9.61 15.15 11.56
N LEU A 78 -9.38 14.59 10.38
CA LEU A 78 -9.06 13.18 10.22
C LEU A 78 -7.85 12.78 11.07
N ARG A 79 -6.78 13.57 11.01
CA ARG A 79 -5.57 13.32 11.80
C ARG A 79 -5.85 13.27 13.29
N LYS A 80 -6.63 14.19 13.81
CA LYS A 80 -7.03 14.18 15.23
C LYS A 80 -7.78 12.89 15.59
N GLU A 81 -8.73 12.48 14.76
CA GLU A 81 -9.48 11.24 14.98
C GLU A 81 -8.57 10.01 14.95
N VAL A 82 -7.64 9.93 14.01
CA VAL A 82 -6.65 8.83 13.94
C VAL A 82 -5.81 8.78 15.22
N LEU A 83 -5.28 9.92 15.67
CA LEU A 83 -4.44 10.00 16.87
C LEU A 83 -5.22 9.65 18.14
N ASN A 84 -6.52 9.96 18.19
CA ASN A 84 -7.38 9.60 19.30
C ASN A 84 -7.78 8.12 19.31
N THR A 85 -7.97 7.55 18.12
CA THR A 85 -8.49 6.18 17.97
C THR A 85 -7.38 5.14 18.04
N ILE A 86 -6.19 5.46 17.56
CA ILE A 86 -5.04 4.56 17.48
C ILE A 86 -3.95 5.06 18.43
N PRO A 87 -3.81 4.51 19.64
CA PRO A 87 -2.88 5.03 20.66
C PRO A 87 -1.43 5.12 20.18
N ASN A 88 -0.94 4.13 19.44
CA ASN A 88 0.45 4.10 18.97
C ASN A 88 0.77 5.23 17.98
N PHE A 89 -0.22 5.76 17.29
CA PHE A 89 -0.05 6.85 16.33
C PHE A 89 0.19 8.21 16.98
N SER A 90 -0.07 8.35 18.27
CA SER A 90 0.23 9.59 19.03
C SER A 90 1.73 9.83 19.21
N GLU A 91 2.55 8.78 19.16
CA GLU A 91 3.99 8.84 19.36
C GLU A 91 4.80 8.88 18.05
N ILE A 92 4.57 9.93 17.26
CA ILE A 92 5.24 10.11 15.97
C ILE A 92 6.77 10.12 16.16
N ASN A 93 7.50 9.39 15.30
CA ASN A 93 8.95 9.22 15.28
C ASN A 93 9.57 8.50 16.49
N LYS A 94 8.76 7.96 17.39
CA LYS A 94 9.28 7.13 18.48
C LYS A 94 9.20 5.65 18.11
N LEU A 95 10.16 4.88 18.63
CA LEU A 95 10.08 3.42 18.58
C LEU A 95 9.23 2.94 19.76
N PRO A 96 8.31 2.00 19.53
CA PRO A 96 7.59 1.36 20.63
C PRO A 96 8.57 0.62 21.55
N SER A 97 8.25 0.55 22.82
CA SER A 97 9.10 -0.16 23.78
C SER A 97 9.04 -1.66 23.53
N LEU A 98 10.20 -2.31 23.49
CA LEU A 98 10.31 -3.75 23.25
C LEU A 98 9.55 -4.58 24.31
N SER A 99 9.41 -4.06 25.53
CA SER A 99 8.68 -4.68 26.61
C SER A 99 7.19 -4.87 26.33
N GLU A 100 6.57 -3.98 25.55
CA GLU A 100 5.16 -4.09 25.18
C GLU A 100 4.93 -5.19 24.12
N ILE A 101 5.92 -5.44 23.29
CA ILE A 101 5.88 -6.48 22.26
C ILE A 101 6.11 -7.86 22.88
N LEU A 102 7.04 -7.97 23.83
CA LEU A 102 7.42 -9.23 24.46
C LEU A 102 6.38 -9.74 25.47
N ASN A 103 5.52 -8.89 25.98
CA ASN A 103 4.47 -9.27 26.95
C ASN A 103 3.21 -9.88 26.31
N LYS A 104 3.13 -9.92 24.97
CA LYS A 104 2.07 -10.68 24.30
C LYS A 104 2.45 -12.17 24.33
N ASN A 105 1.69 -12.97 25.08
CA ASN A 105 1.75 -14.43 24.97
C ASN A 105 1.39 -14.83 23.54
N ILE A 106 2.40 -14.93 22.69
CA ILE A 106 2.26 -15.45 21.34
C ILE A 106 2.15 -16.95 21.49
N GLN A 107 0.94 -17.50 21.47
CA GLN A 107 0.73 -18.92 21.26
C GLN A 107 1.15 -19.24 19.83
N SER A 108 2.40 -19.66 19.67
CA SER A 108 2.89 -20.15 18.39
C SER A 108 2.43 -21.59 18.22
N ASN A 109 1.41 -21.81 17.41
CA ASN A 109 1.15 -23.13 16.86
C ASN A 109 2.23 -23.40 15.80
N PHE A 110 3.06 -24.39 16.06
CA PHE A 110 4.06 -24.84 15.09
C PHE A 110 3.32 -25.45 13.89
N ILE A 111 3.40 -24.80 12.74
CA ILE A 111 2.86 -25.34 11.50
C ILE A 111 3.95 -26.25 10.92
N SER A 112 3.69 -27.56 10.91
CA SER A 112 4.59 -28.58 10.33
C SER A 112 4.34 -28.73 8.83
N GLU A 113 4.30 -27.63 8.10
CA GLU A 113 4.17 -27.64 6.64
C GLU A 113 5.51 -27.25 6.00
N ASP A 114 5.78 -27.82 4.84
CA ASP A 114 6.97 -27.46 4.07
C ASP A 114 6.90 -26.00 3.61
N VAL A 115 7.97 -25.25 3.85
CA VAL A 115 8.08 -23.87 3.41
C VAL A 115 8.23 -23.83 1.89
N SER A 116 7.18 -23.47 1.17
CA SER A 116 7.25 -23.24 -0.27
C SER A 116 7.83 -21.84 -0.55
N ILE A 117 9.00 -21.81 -1.15
CA ILE A 117 9.62 -20.56 -1.61
C ILE A 117 9.05 -20.20 -2.98
N ARG A 118 8.26 -19.13 -3.03
CA ARG A 118 7.83 -18.58 -4.31
C ARG A 118 8.97 -17.82 -4.96
N GLU A 119 9.17 -18.04 -6.25
CA GLU A 119 10.14 -17.27 -7.01
C GLU A 119 9.74 -15.79 -7.03
N LEU A 120 10.67 -14.92 -6.61
CA LEU A 120 10.47 -13.49 -6.61
C LEU A 120 10.62 -12.94 -8.03
N ASP A 121 9.65 -12.14 -8.44
CA ASP A 121 9.73 -11.40 -9.69
C ASP A 121 10.47 -10.06 -9.47
N TYR A 122 11.78 -10.08 -9.57
CA TYR A 122 12.63 -8.91 -9.34
C TYR A 122 12.34 -7.72 -10.27
N TYR A 123 11.71 -7.94 -11.40
CA TYR A 123 11.38 -6.87 -12.34
C TYR A 123 10.12 -6.12 -11.96
N TYR A 124 9.26 -6.72 -11.12
CA TYR A 124 7.96 -6.14 -10.71
C TYR A 124 7.81 -6.03 -9.20
N THR A 125 8.89 -5.73 -8.49
CA THR A 125 8.90 -5.64 -7.03
C THR A 125 8.11 -4.46 -6.46
N ASN A 126 8.02 -3.36 -7.21
CA ASN A 126 7.31 -2.15 -6.79
C ASN A 126 6.61 -1.48 -7.97
N PHE A 127 5.80 -0.47 -7.69
CA PHE A 127 5.01 0.22 -8.72
C PHE A 127 5.88 1.02 -9.71
N ILE A 128 7.06 1.52 -9.31
CA ILE A 128 7.99 2.21 -10.20
C ILE A 128 8.57 1.24 -11.22
N SER A 129 9.04 0.08 -10.76
CA SER A 129 9.57 -0.96 -11.67
C SER A 129 8.49 -1.52 -12.58
N ARG A 130 7.26 -1.68 -12.10
CA ARG A 130 6.10 -2.09 -12.93
C ARG A 130 5.76 -1.07 -14.02
N ALA A 131 5.97 0.22 -13.77
CA ALA A 131 5.75 1.30 -14.75
C ALA A 131 6.87 1.39 -15.79
N SER A 132 8.03 0.80 -15.54
CA SER A 132 9.19 0.87 -16.42
C SER A 132 9.03 -0.06 -17.63
N LYS A 133 9.11 0.52 -18.82
CA LYS A 133 9.12 -0.24 -20.10
C LYS A 133 10.28 -1.22 -20.14
N THR A 134 11.46 -0.80 -19.74
CA THR A 134 12.67 -1.63 -19.71
C THR A 134 12.50 -2.84 -18.80
N MET A 135 11.93 -2.67 -17.59
CA MET A 135 11.68 -3.78 -16.67
C MET A 135 10.66 -4.77 -17.25
N SER A 136 9.64 -4.27 -17.94
CA SER A 136 8.67 -5.11 -18.64
C SER A 136 9.32 -5.95 -19.74
N GLU A 137 10.19 -5.36 -20.55
CA GLU A 137 10.93 -6.05 -21.62
C GLU A 137 11.86 -7.12 -21.04
N CYS A 138 12.64 -6.80 -20.02
CA CYS A 138 13.51 -7.76 -19.32
C CYS A 138 12.73 -8.96 -18.76
N ARG A 139 11.56 -8.69 -18.13
CA ARG A 139 10.69 -9.74 -17.62
C ARG A 139 10.19 -10.68 -18.73
N GLN A 140 9.77 -10.13 -19.86
CA GLN A 140 9.29 -10.90 -21.00
C GLN A 140 10.39 -11.81 -21.58
N ILE A 141 11.61 -11.30 -21.69
CA ILE A 141 12.77 -12.08 -22.15
C ILE A 141 13.02 -13.23 -21.18
N ARG A 142 13.06 -12.98 -19.87
CA ARG A 142 13.25 -14.04 -18.87
C ARG A 142 12.16 -15.10 -18.91
N GLN A 143 10.91 -14.71 -19.10
CA GLN A 143 9.80 -15.66 -19.22
C GLN A 143 9.88 -16.53 -20.48
N LYS A 144 10.38 -15.97 -21.60
CA LYS A 144 10.65 -16.74 -22.81
C LYS A 144 11.76 -17.77 -22.58
N ILE A 145 12.89 -17.36 -22.02
CA ILE A 145 14.02 -18.26 -21.71
C ILE A 145 13.55 -19.42 -20.80
N LYS A 146 12.72 -19.18 -19.82
CA LYS A 146 12.15 -20.25 -18.98
C LYS A 146 11.23 -21.21 -19.74
N LYS A 147 10.41 -20.69 -20.66
CA LYS A 147 9.52 -21.54 -21.48
C LYS A 147 10.29 -22.41 -22.47
N ASP A 148 11.36 -21.88 -23.02
CA ASP A 148 12.18 -22.57 -24.00
C ASP A 148 13.16 -23.59 -23.38
N GLY A 149 13.10 -23.80 -22.04
CA GLY A 149 13.83 -24.84 -21.34
C GLY A 149 15.36 -24.63 -21.29
N THR A 150 15.84 -23.45 -21.64
CA THR A 150 17.27 -23.10 -21.56
C THR A 150 17.61 -22.62 -20.14
N ASN A 151 17.39 -23.49 -19.16
CA ASN A 151 18.01 -23.34 -17.85
C ASN A 151 19.34 -24.09 -17.87
N ASN A 152 20.42 -23.39 -18.14
CA ASN A 152 21.76 -23.79 -17.75
C ASN A 152 22.07 -23.28 -16.35
#